data_628d0265ac4cad4f5fcf5047354ea9ce
#
_entry.id   628d0265ac4cad4f5fcf5047354ea9ce
#
_cell.length_a   1.000
_cell.length_b   1.000
_cell.length_c   1.000
_cell.angle_alpha   90.00
_cell.angle_beta   90.00
_cell.angle_gamma   90.00
#
_symmetry.space_group_name_H-M   'P 1'
#
loop_
_entity.id
_entity.type
_entity.pdbx_description
1 polymer ?
#
loop_
_entity_poly.entity_id
_entity_poly.type
_entity_poly.pdbx_seq_one_letter_code
_entity_poly.pdbx_strand_id
1 'polypeptide(L)'
;MPSKTFYSLGLGYSWDQQDTKKINLEFSDTGSRQKNTTYNHGIYKNGYRYYGLPIGSAYDADSKIVSINYYQLLKNDLYINLRATKASLNYSNNSNFFVDNMSDDATILEMNIKQRLTKNIEFKLMLYHTDFIETSIYDNLSANASLEYRW
;
A
#
# COMPACT_ATOMS: atom_id res chain seq x y z
N MET A 1 -8.55 3.52 -29.67
CA MET A 1 -9.24 2.87 -28.54
C MET A 1 -8.30 2.84 -27.36
N PRO A 2 -8.70 3.23 -26.14
CA PRO A 2 -7.85 3.07 -24.98
C PRO A 2 -7.70 1.57 -24.68
N SER A 3 -6.55 1.03 -24.99
CA SER A 3 -6.22 -0.38 -24.78
C SER A 3 -5.71 -0.66 -23.35
N LYS A 4 -5.71 0.35 -22.50
CA LYS A 4 -5.10 0.33 -21.16
C LYS A 4 -6.18 0.51 -20.12
N THR A 5 -6.58 -0.55 -19.49
CA THR A 5 -7.57 -0.55 -18.41
C THR A 5 -6.94 -1.13 -17.15
N PHE A 6 -7.08 -0.43 -16.05
CA PHE A 6 -6.83 -0.97 -14.72
C PHE A 6 -8.13 -0.88 -13.91
N TYR A 7 -8.24 -1.70 -12.90
CA TYR A 7 -9.40 -1.73 -12.03
C TYR A 7 -8.97 -1.43 -10.61
N SER A 8 -9.76 -0.58 -9.95
CA SER A 8 -9.66 -0.35 -8.52
C SER A 8 -11.06 -0.29 -7.93
N LEU A 9 -11.27 -1.06 -6.88
CA LEU A 9 -12.55 -1.13 -6.15
C LEU A 9 -12.26 -1.07 -4.67
N GLY A 10 -13.02 -0.24 -3.95
CA GLY A 10 -12.93 -0.13 -2.50
C GLY A 10 -14.32 -0.19 -1.86
N LEU A 11 -14.41 -0.88 -0.73
CA LEU A 11 -15.58 -0.92 0.13
C LEU A 11 -15.15 -0.51 1.54
N GLY A 12 -15.91 0.39 2.16
CA GLY A 12 -15.65 0.87 3.50
C GLY A 12 -16.90 0.81 4.37
N TYR A 13 -16.73 0.40 5.62
CA TYR A 13 -17.78 0.41 6.63
C TYR A 13 -17.29 1.06 7.90
N SER A 14 -18.08 1.98 8.43
CA SER A 14 -17.78 2.71 9.68
C SER A 14 -18.89 2.48 10.68
N TRP A 15 -18.53 2.29 11.94
CA TRP A 15 -19.47 2.11 13.04
C TRP A 15 -18.91 2.70 14.32
N ASP A 16 -19.80 2.85 15.30
CA ASP A 16 -19.53 3.46 16.57
C ASP A 16 -19.39 4.99 16.49
N GLN A 17 -20.27 5.68 17.19
CA GLN A 17 -20.27 7.15 17.19
C GLN A 17 -19.30 7.74 18.23
N GLN A 18 -18.88 6.95 19.21
CA GLN A 18 -18.03 7.43 20.30
C GLN A 18 -16.56 7.13 20.04
N ASP A 19 -16.24 5.93 19.58
CA ASP A 19 -14.92 5.47 19.19
C ASP A 19 -14.97 5.13 17.71
N THR A 20 -14.69 6.10 16.86
CA THR A 20 -14.81 5.90 15.41
C THR A 20 -14.01 4.69 14.96
N LYS A 21 -14.72 3.68 14.51
CA LYS A 21 -14.13 2.47 13.93
C LYS A 21 -14.47 2.39 12.46
N LYS A 22 -13.50 2.01 11.65
CA LYS A 22 -13.67 1.86 10.22
C LYS A 22 -12.88 0.68 9.71
N ILE A 23 -13.49 -0.09 8.84
CA ILE A 23 -12.81 -1.11 8.04
C ILE A 23 -12.96 -0.75 6.56
N ASN A 24 -11.85 -0.85 5.81
CA ASN A 24 -11.85 -0.71 4.36
C ASN A 24 -11.27 -1.98 3.75
N LEU A 25 -11.91 -2.44 2.70
CA LEU A 25 -11.39 -3.48 1.81
C LEU A 25 -11.13 -2.84 0.45
N GLU A 26 -9.94 -3.03 -0.08
CA GLU A 26 -9.52 -2.46 -1.36
C GLU A 26 -8.97 -3.58 -2.25
N PHE A 27 -9.33 -3.52 -3.51
CA PHE A 27 -8.81 -4.36 -4.57
C PHE A 27 -8.33 -3.49 -5.72
N SER A 28 -7.17 -3.79 -6.28
CA SER A 28 -6.72 -3.19 -7.54
C SER A 28 -6.04 -4.21 -8.42
N ASP A 29 -6.19 -4.04 -9.73
CA ASP A 29 -5.52 -4.81 -10.76
C ASP A 29 -4.97 -3.84 -11.80
N THR A 30 -3.66 -3.71 -11.85
CA THR A 30 -2.94 -2.86 -12.82
C THR A 30 -2.38 -3.65 -13.99
N GLY A 31 -2.60 -4.97 -14.00
CA GLY A 31 -2.33 -5.81 -15.16
C GLY A 31 -3.32 -5.53 -16.27
N SER A 32 -2.86 -5.49 -17.49
CA SER A 32 -3.75 -5.39 -18.65
C SER A 32 -3.69 -6.69 -19.44
N ARG A 33 -4.80 -7.01 -20.12
CA ARG A 33 -4.84 -8.10 -21.08
C ARG A 33 -3.82 -7.94 -22.22
N GLN A 34 -3.35 -6.72 -22.44
CA GLN A 34 -2.29 -6.39 -23.37
C GLN A 34 -1.03 -6.07 -22.56
N LYS A 35 -0.08 -6.97 -22.65
CA LYS A 35 1.22 -6.94 -22.00
C LYS A 35 1.76 -5.54 -21.72
N ASN A 36 2.04 -5.27 -20.44
CA ASN A 36 2.90 -4.19 -19.99
C ASN A 36 2.44 -2.75 -20.33
N THR A 37 1.17 -2.42 -20.18
CA THR A 37 0.67 -1.18 -20.75
C THR A 37 0.17 -0.13 -19.75
N THR A 38 -0.12 -0.45 -18.50
CA THR A 38 -0.78 0.49 -17.59
C THR A 38 0.09 1.71 -17.28
N TYR A 39 1.37 1.53 -16.99
CA TYR A 39 2.32 2.61 -16.72
C TYR A 39 3.43 2.73 -17.76
N ASN A 40 3.47 1.83 -18.76
CA ASN A 40 4.47 1.82 -19.81
C ASN A 40 3.90 2.34 -21.13
N HIS A 41 4.72 3.03 -21.91
CA HIS A 41 4.34 3.55 -23.21
C HIS A 41 5.38 3.20 -24.25
N GLY A 42 4.96 2.71 -25.43
CA GLY A 42 5.88 2.28 -26.47
C GLY A 42 6.82 3.37 -27.03
N ILE A 43 6.37 4.64 -26.97
CA ILE A 43 7.14 5.80 -27.47
C ILE A 43 7.85 6.51 -26.31
N TYR A 44 7.20 6.63 -25.13
CA TYR A 44 7.78 7.32 -23.98
C TYR A 44 8.43 6.29 -23.05
N LYS A 45 9.77 6.21 -23.05
CA LYS A 45 10.55 5.24 -22.27
C LYS A 45 10.21 5.25 -20.76
N ASN A 46 9.86 6.39 -20.22
CA ASN A 46 9.53 6.52 -18.80
C ASN A 46 8.05 6.25 -18.50
N GLY A 47 7.17 6.19 -19.53
CA GLY A 47 5.74 5.98 -19.34
C GLY A 47 5.12 7.01 -18.38
N TYR A 48 4.22 6.57 -17.50
CA TYR A 48 3.63 7.38 -16.44
C TYR A 48 4.43 7.23 -15.13
N ARG A 49 5.72 7.58 -15.18
CA ARG A 49 6.64 7.51 -14.04
C ARG A 49 7.35 8.84 -13.83
N TYR A 50 7.60 9.17 -12.58
CA TYR A 50 8.41 10.31 -12.17
C TYR A 50 9.60 9.79 -11.35
N TYR A 51 10.83 10.10 -11.77
CA TYR A 51 12.07 9.54 -11.21
C TYR A 51 12.06 7.99 -11.10
N GLY A 52 11.47 7.31 -12.08
CA GLY A 52 11.34 5.85 -12.10
C GLY A 52 10.18 5.28 -11.28
N LEU A 53 9.54 6.07 -10.42
CA LEU A 53 8.41 5.65 -9.61
C LEU A 53 7.08 5.83 -10.36
N PRO A 54 6.17 4.87 -10.30
CA PRO A 54 4.86 4.96 -10.95
C PRO A 54 4.00 6.05 -10.33
N ILE A 55 3.30 6.78 -11.18
CA ILE A 55 2.35 7.80 -10.76
C ILE A 55 0.96 7.16 -10.70
N GLY A 56 0.47 6.88 -9.50
CA GLY A 56 -0.89 6.39 -9.29
C GLY A 56 -1.03 5.07 -8.55
N SER A 57 -0.21 4.05 -8.84
CA SER A 57 -0.19 2.82 -8.05
C SER A 57 1.12 2.67 -7.29
N ALA A 58 1.03 2.40 -5.99
CA ALA A 58 2.21 2.12 -5.17
C ALA A 58 2.95 0.83 -5.58
N TYR A 59 2.31 -0.03 -6.36
CA TYR A 59 2.83 -1.36 -6.72
C TYR A 59 3.13 -1.49 -8.21
N ASP A 60 3.16 -0.37 -8.95
CA ASP A 60 3.47 -0.30 -10.38
C ASP A 60 2.49 -1.07 -11.29
N ALA A 61 2.92 -1.33 -12.52
CA ALA A 61 2.20 -2.13 -13.49
C ALA A 61 2.24 -3.62 -13.16
N ASP A 62 1.33 -4.37 -13.76
CA ASP A 62 1.28 -5.83 -13.69
C ASP A 62 1.20 -6.35 -12.25
N SER A 63 0.35 -5.71 -11.44
CA SER A 63 0.14 -6.10 -10.06
C SER A 63 -1.34 -6.29 -9.74
N LYS A 64 -1.62 -7.29 -8.89
CA LYS A 64 -2.92 -7.52 -8.25
C LYS A 64 -2.77 -7.34 -6.76
N ILE A 65 -3.65 -6.55 -6.17
CA ILE A 65 -3.53 -6.15 -4.78
C ILE A 65 -4.88 -6.31 -4.10
N VAL A 66 -4.84 -6.92 -2.93
CA VAL A 66 -5.96 -6.92 -1.98
C VAL A 66 -5.45 -6.38 -0.67
N SER A 67 -6.10 -5.37 -0.14
CA SER A 67 -5.76 -4.84 1.18
C SER A 67 -6.98 -4.68 2.07
N ILE A 68 -6.78 -4.93 3.35
CA ILE A 68 -7.73 -4.66 4.41
C ILE A 68 -7.09 -3.66 5.37
N ASN A 69 -7.82 -2.60 5.68
CA ASN A 69 -7.43 -1.59 6.63
C ASN A 69 -8.45 -1.51 7.77
N TYR A 70 -7.96 -1.52 8.99
CA TYR A 70 -8.74 -1.23 10.18
C TYR A 70 -8.26 0.07 10.82
N TYR A 71 -9.18 0.97 11.10
CA TYR A 71 -8.94 2.23 11.77
C TYR A 71 -9.78 2.30 13.03
N GLN A 72 -9.17 2.79 14.10
CA GLN A 72 -9.88 3.13 15.32
C GLN A 72 -9.33 4.43 15.91
N LEU A 73 -10.23 5.33 16.24
CA LEU A 73 -9.94 6.52 17.02
C LEU A 73 -10.71 6.41 18.35
N LEU A 74 -9.99 6.32 19.45
CA LEU A 74 -10.53 6.24 20.79
C LEU A 74 -10.69 7.65 21.41
N LYS A 75 -11.54 7.76 22.43
CA LYS A 75 -11.82 9.03 23.10
C LYS A 75 -10.62 9.74 23.73
N ASN A 76 -9.57 9.00 24.05
CA ASN A 76 -8.33 9.53 24.63
C ASN A 76 -7.31 9.97 23.58
N ASP A 77 -7.75 10.31 22.37
CA ASP A 77 -6.91 10.67 21.24
C ASP A 77 -5.88 9.59 20.83
N LEU A 78 -6.19 8.32 21.13
CA LEU A 78 -5.44 7.18 20.65
C LEU A 78 -5.98 6.77 19.28
N TYR A 79 -5.13 6.88 18.28
CA TYR A 79 -5.39 6.43 16.92
C TYR A 79 -4.64 5.13 16.64
N ILE A 80 -5.34 4.14 16.13
CA ILE A 80 -4.80 2.85 15.72
C ILE A 80 -5.16 2.63 14.25
N ASN A 81 -4.18 2.29 13.45
CA ASN A 81 -4.37 1.82 12.08
C ASN A 81 -3.61 0.53 11.86
N LEU A 82 -4.31 -0.50 11.40
CA LEU A 82 -3.76 -1.79 11.03
C LEU A 82 -4.08 -2.03 9.56
N ARG A 83 -3.08 -2.40 8.79
CA ARG A 83 -3.24 -2.74 7.38
C ARG A 83 -2.56 -4.06 7.08
N ALA A 84 -3.27 -4.92 6.37
CA ALA A 84 -2.72 -6.11 5.77
C ALA A 84 -2.95 -6.06 4.26
N THR A 85 -1.90 -6.28 3.48
CA THR A 85 -1.93 -6.25 2.02
C THR A 85 -1.32 -7.53 1.49
N LYS A 86 -2.00 -8.16 0.53
CA LYS A 86 -1.43 -9.19 -0.32
C LYS A 86 -1.31 -8.64 -1.72
N ALA A 87 -0.11 -8.72 -2.29
CA ALA A 87 0.21 -8.24 -3.63
C ALA A 87 0.83 -9.37 -4.44
N SER A 88 0.32 -9.59 -5.67
CA SER A 88 0.98 -10.41 -6.68
C SER A 88 1.59 -9.46 -7.69
N LEU A 89 2.91 -9.43 -7.76
CA LEU A 89 3.69 -8.52 -8.58
C LEU A 89 4.20 -9.24 -9.83
N ASN A 90 4.19 -8.55 -10.96
CA ASN A 90 4.63 -9.08 -12.25
C ASN A 90 3.95 -10.42 -12.63
N TYR A 91 2.67 -10.59 -12.25
CA TYR A 91 1.95 -11.86 -12.36
C TYR A 91 1.78 -12.36 -13.81
N SER A 92 1.94 -11.50 -14.80
CA SER A 92 1.94 -11.86 -16.22
C SER A 92 3.33 -11.81 -16.88
N ASN A 93 4.38 -11.69 -16.08
CA ASN A 93 5.79 -11.64 -16.52
C ASN A 93 6.08 -10.55 -17.54
N ASN A 94 5.57 -9.35 -17.31
CA ASN A 94 5.70 -8.25 -18.28
C ASN A 94 6.67 -7.14 -17.87
N SER A 95 7.12 -7.10 -16.71
CA SER A 95 7.96 -6.18 -15.95
C SER A 95 7.19 -5.36 -14.91
N ASN A 96 7.66 -5.41 -13.69
CA ASN A 96 7.23 -4.61 -12.58
C ASN A 96 8.48 -3.99 -11.95
N PHE A 97 8.37 -2.79 -11.41
CA PHE A 97 9.50 -2.07 -10.81
C PHE A 97 10.12 -2.81 -9.61
N PHE A 98 9.30 -3.53 -8.84
CA PHE A 98 9.74 -4.16 -7.59
C PHE A 98 10.34 -5.54 -7.79
N VAL A 99 10.00 -6.23 -8.87
CA VAL A 99 10.48 -7.59 -9.17
C VAL A 99 11.01 -7.64 -10.60
N ASP A 100 12.28 -8.01 -10.74
CA ASP A 100 12.98 -7.99 -12.00
C ASP A 100 12.75 -9.30 -12.76
N ASN A 101 11.86 -9.24 -13.76
CA ASN A 101 11.54 -10.33 -14.71
C ASN A 101 10.99 -11.64 -14.09
N MET A 102 10.62 -11.64 -12.83
CA MET A 102 9.98 -12.76 -12.16
C MET A 102 8.64 -12.34 -11.55
N SER A 103 7.70 -13.26 -11.45
CA SER A 103 6.51 -13.02 -10.65
C SER A 103 6.84 -13.26 -9.18
N ASP A 104 6.31 -12.44 -8.30
CA ASP A 104 6.44 -12.63 -6.86
C ASP A 104 5.17 -12.24 -6.12
N ASP A 105 4.89 -12.95 -5.05
CA ASP A 105 3.81 -12.63 -4.13
C ASP A 105 4.40 -12.03 -2.86
N ALA A 106 3.84 -10.92 -2.43
CA ALA A 106 4.25 -10.23 -1.21
C ALA A 106 3.10 -10.14 -0.21
N THR A 107 3.43 -10.33 1.06
CA THR A 107 2.55 -10.00 2.19
C THR A 107 3.13 -8.81 2.93
N ILE A 108 2.31 -7.77 3.12
CA ILE A 108 2.73 -6.54 3.77
C ILE A 108 1.81 -6.29 4.96
N LEU A 109 2.40 -6.13 6.13
CA LEU A 109 1.70 -5.82 7.38
C LEU A 109 2.18 -4.47 7.90
N GLU A 110 1.24 -3.61 8.22
CA GLU A 110 1.52 -2.27 8.72
C GLU A 110 0.70 -2.01 9.99
N MET A 111 1.35 -1.48 11.02
CA MET A 111 0.69 -0.97 12.21
C MET A 111 1.16 0.44 12.50
N ASN A 112 0.21 1.36 12.66
CA ASN A 112 0.46 2.73 13.04
C ASN A 112 -0.35 3.06 14.29
N ILE A 113 0.33 3.49 15.34
CA ILE A 113 -0.27 3.97 16.59
C ILE A 113 0.15 5.41 16.78
N LYS A 114 -0.81 6.28 17.07
CA LYS A 114 -0.57 7.67 17.47
C LYS A 114 -1.35 7.95 18.74
N GLN A 115 -0.68 8.53 19.72
CA GLN A 115 -1.27 8.90 20.99
C GLN A 115 -0.90 10.35 21.34
N ARG A 116 -1.90 11.19 21.53
CA ARG A 116 -1.66 12.51 22.09
C ARG A 116 -1.48 12.37 23.60
N LEU A 117 -0.28 12.65 24.08
CA LEU A 117 0.07 12.58 25.50
C LEU A 117 -0.29 13.88 26.23
N THR A 118 -0.08 15.02 25.56
CA THR A 118 -0.47 16.35 26.03
C THR A 118 -0.93 17.20 24.84
N LYS A 119 -1.35 18.45 25.09
CA LYS A 119 -1.74 19.37 24.00
C LYS A 119 -0.63 19.55 22.99
N ASN A 120 0.61 19.42 23.40
CA ASN A 120 1.80 19.71 22.60
C ASN A 120 2.66 18.50 22.29
N ILE A 121 2.39 17.34 22.88
CA ILE A 121 3.22 16.14 22.72
C ILE A 121 2.39 15.01 22.13
N GLU A 122 2.88 14.45 21.02
CA GLU A 122 2.32 13.29 20.34
C GLU A 122 3.36 12.17 20.26
N PHE A 123 3.00 10.99 20.70
CA PHE A 123 3.76 9.75 20.50
C PHE A 123 3.28 9.05 19.23
N LYS A 124 4.22 8.53 18.43
CA LYS A 124 3.94 7.71 17.25
C LYS A 124 4.77 6.44 17.30
N LEU A 125 4.13 5.33 16.94
CA LEU A 125 4.78 4.04 16.71
C LEU A 125 4.33 3.54 15.34
N MET A 126 5.29 3.15 14.51
CA MET A 126 5.05 2.51 13.22
C MET A 126 5.80 1.20 13.19
N LEU A 127 5.10 0.12 12.85
CA LEU A 127 5.67 -1.18 12.55
C LEU A 127 5.30 -1.55 11.11
N TYR A 128 6.26 -2.06 10.40
CA TYR A 128 6.11 -2.47 9.01
C TYR A 128 6.84 -3.79 8.79
N HIS A 129 6.17 -4.73 8.17
CA HIS A 129 6.73 -6.02 7.79
C HIS A 129 6.37 -6.34 6.35
N THR A 130 7.36 -6.77 5.58
CA THR A 130 7.20 -7.23 4.21
C THR A 130 7.83 -8.61 4.09
N ASP A 131 7.09 -9.52 3.49
CA ASP A 131 7.52 -10.89 3.22
C ASP A 131 7.26 -11.17 1.73
N PHE A 132 8.32 -11.44 0.97
CA PHE A 132 8.29 -11.84 -0.43
C PHE A 132 8.55 -13.34 -0.54
N ILE A 133 7.73 -14.06 -1.30
CA ILE A 133 7.78 -15.52 -1.38
C ILE A 133 8.97 -16.00 -2.21
N GLU A 134 9.24 -15.34 -3.34
CA GLU A 134 10.27 -15.79 -4.29
C GLU A 134 11.61 -15.03 -4.10
N THR A 135 11.56 -13.82 -3.58
CA THR A 135 12.75 -12.97 -3.41
C THR A 135 12.90 -12.52 -1.96
N SER A 136 13.58 -13.32 -1.14
CA SER A 136 13.86 -12.98 0.28
C SER A 136 14.71 -11.71 0.48
N ILE A 137 15.26 -11.13 -0.60
CA ILE A 137 16.07 -9.91 -0.55
C ILE A 137 15.28 -8.71 -0.01
N TYR A 138 13.96 -8.72 -0.14
CA TYR A 138 13.08 -7.64 0.28
C TYR A 138 12.30 -7.93 1.56
N ASP A 139 12.55 -9.07 2.19
CA ASP A 139 11.97 -9.35 3.50
C ASP A 139 12.50 -8.35 4.51
N ASN A 140 11.61 -7.59 5.09
CA ASN A 140 11.99 -6.52 5.98
C ASN A 140 11.02 -6.39 7.15
N LEU A 141 11.59 -6.25 8.33
CA LEU A 141 10.86 -5.82 9.52
C LEU A 141 11.45 -4.50 9.98
N SER A 142 10.64 -3.46 9.99
CA SER A 142 11.05 -2.16 10.47
C SER A 142 10.13 -1.65 11.59
N ALA A 143 10.72 -0.95 12.54
CA ALA A 143 10.02 -0.29 13.62
C ALA A 143 10.54 1.14 13.77
N ASN A 144 9.64 2.08 13.91
CA ASN A 144 9.95 3.48 14.17
C ASN A 144 9.09 3.98 15.34
N ALA A 145 9.72 4.61 16.34
CA ALA A 145 9.03 5.28 17.41
C ALA A 145 9.52 6.73 17.51
N SER A 146 8.61 7.68 17.64
CA SER A 146 8.94 9.10 17.74
C SER A 146 8.05 9.83 18.75
N LEU A 147 8.61 10.88 19.34
CA LEU A 147 7.89 11.89 20.10
C LEU A 147 7.97 13.20 19.33
N GLU A 148 6.84 13.79 19.02
CA GLU A 148 6.74 15.07 18.35
C GLU A 148 6.23 16.14 19.31
N TYR A 149 6.91 17.27 19.32
CA TYR A 149 6.47 18.47 20.05
C TYR A 149 5.91 19.49 19.05
N ARG A 150 4.72 20.03 19.34
CA ARG A 150 4.07 21.08 18.55
C ARG A 150 4.00 22.36 19.38
N TRP A 151 4.48 23.45 18.82
CA TRP A 151 4.46 24.81 19.37
C TRP A 151 3.05 25.40 19.41
#